data_a738d6702df10b2459c3496d1f13df40
#
_entry.id   a738d6702df10b2459c3496d1f13df40
#
_cell.length_a   1.000
_cell.length_b   1.000
_cell.length_c   1.000
_cell.angle_alpha   90.00
_cell.angle_beta   90.00
_cell.angle_gamma   90.00
#
_symmetry.space_group_name_H-M   'P 1'
#
loop_
_entity.id
_entity.type
_entity.pdbx_description
1 polymer ?
#
loop_
_entity_poly.entity_id
_entity_poly.type
_entity_poly.pdbx_seq_one_letter_code
_entity_poly.pdbx_strand_id
1 'polypeptide(L)'
;MASQAAALAVEHVEAGYGGVIALQDVSITARPGTITAVLGANGAGKTTLLATISGLVRARKGRVALDGTDLTRRPPEEIVRAGVAHVPEGQAVITELTVEENLRVGGLWRHGQAGRTAALADAYRRFPVLATARHRSAATLSGGERQILVIARALMASPKVLLLDEPSLGLAPRIVAQVMNLIQRLRDESGLTVVLVEQNARSALAIADTGVVLNVGRVVAAENAAVLAADEALRKHYLGF
;
A
#
# COMPACT_ATOMS: atom_id res chain seq x y z
N MET A 1 20.58 -2.23 -4.56
CA MET A 1 20.17 -3.66 -4.56
C MET A 1 18.71 -3.68 -4.99
N ALA A 2 18.36 -4.42 -6.05
CA ALA A 2 16.97 -4.61 -6.43
C ALA A 2 16.24 -5.28 -5.26
N SER A 3 15.08 -4.74 -4.88
CA SER A 3 14.19 -5.39 -3.90
C SER A 3 13.79 -6.73 -4.49
N GLN A 4 14.03 -7.84 -3.79
CA GLN A 4 13.49 -9.13 -4.23
C GLN A 4 11.98 -9.08 -4.06
N ALA A 5 11.26 -9.22 -5.16
CA ALA A 5 9.82 -9.33 -5.17
C ALA A 5 9.38 -10.49 -4.27
N ALA A 6 8.34 -10.29 -3.49
CA ALA A 6 7.88 -11.25 -2.49
C ALA A 6 6.41 -11.58 -2.69
N ALA A 7 6.05 -12.84 -2.50
CA ALA A 7 4.67 -13.30 -2.49
C ALA A 7 4.03 -13.00 -1.13
N LEU A 8 2.95 -12.23 -1.12
CA LEU A 8 2.11 -12.05 0.07
C LEU A 8 0.85 -12.91 -0.07
N ALA A 9 0.59 -13.76 0.91
CA ALA A 9 -0.60 -14.59 1.00
C ALA A 9 -1.42 -14.25 2.25
N VAL A 10 -2.70 -14.09 2.07
CA VAL A 10 -3.73 -14.01 3.12
C VAL A 10 -4.66 -15.19 2.91
N GLU A 11 -4.82 -16.04 3.92
CA GLU A 11 -5.52 -17.32 3.80
C GLU A 11 -6.59 -17.43 4.89
N HIS A 12 -7.86 -17.48 4.48
CA HIS A 12 -9.03 -17.68 5.36
C HIS A 12 -9.08 -16.75 6.57
N VAL A 13 -8.71 -15.48 6.39
CA VAL A 13 -8.58 -14.51 7.49
C VAL A 13 -9.95 -14.03 7.96
N GLU A 14 -10.14 -14.11 9.29
CA GLU A 14 -11.19 -13.44 10.04
C GLU A 14 -10.55 -12.39 10.95
N ALA A 15 -10.99 -11.14 10.87
CA ALA A 15 -10.47 -10.03 11.67
C ALA A 15 -11.53 -8.97 11.92
N GLY A 16 -11.30 -8.12 12.93
CA GLY A 16 -12.23 -7.04 13.26
C GLY A 16 -11.93 -6.39 14.61
N TYR A 17 -12.83 -5.54 15.06
CA TYR A 17 -12.65 -4.69 16.25
C TYR A 17 -13.68 -5.04 17.33
N GLY A 18 -13.23 -5.28 18.55
CA GLY A 18 -14.12 -5.67 19.65
C GLY A 18 -15.00 -6.85 19.29
N GLY A 19 -16.33 -6.71 19.33
CA GLY A 19 -17.31 -7.72 18.92
C GLY A 19 -17.62 -7.75 17.41
N VAL A 20 -17.16 -6.75 16.64
CA VAL A 20 -17.51 -6.60 15.22
C VAL A 20 -16.50 -7.35 14.36
N ILE A 21 -16.99 -8.23 13.48
CA ILE A 21 -16.19 -8.92 12.48
C ILE A 21 -16.24 -8.06 11.20
N ALA A 22 -15.09 -7.57 10.76
CA ALA A 22 -14.94 -6.75 9.56
C ALA A 22 -14.44 -7.55 8.35
N LEU A 23 -13.75 -8.66 8.58
CA LEU A 23 -13.29 -9.61 7.54
C LEU A 23 -13.77 -11.01 7.89
N GLN A 24 -14.33 -11.71 6.92
CA GLN A 24 -14.90 -13.04 7.09
C GLN A 24 -14.38 -13.95 5.98
N ASP A 25 -13.49 -14.90 6.34
CA ASP A 25 -12.94 -15.89 5.42
C ASP A 25 -12.28 -15.28 4.18
N VAL A 26 -11.48 -14.22 4.39
CA VAL A 26 -10.81 -13.49 3.30
C VAL A 26 -9.55 -14.22 2.89
N SER A 27 -9.44 -14.53 1.59
CA SER A 27 -8.24 -15.09 0.99
C SER A 27 -7.84 -14.25 -0.23
N ILE A 28 -6.59 -13.76 -0.24
CA ILE A 28 -6.00 -13.02 -1.36
C ILE A 28 -4.53 -13.39 -1.51
N THR A 29 -4.01 -13.29 -2.73
CA THR A 29 -2.59 -13.48 -3.02
C THR A 29 -2.09 -12.32 -3.87
N ALA A 30 -1.03 -11.63 -3.39
CA ALA A 30 -0.27 -10.70 -4.21
C ALA A 30 1.00 -11.41 -4.72
N ARG A 31 1.05 -11.60 -6.05
CA ARG A 31 2.20 -12.25 -6.70
C ARG A 31 3.42 -11.35 -6.68
N PRO A 32 4.64 -11.91 -6.66
CA PRO A 32 5.87 -11.13 -6.70
C PRO A 32 5.92 -10.14 -7.86
N GLY A 33 6.27 -8.88 -7.57
CA GLY A 33 6.44 -7.85 -8.60
C GLY A 33 5.17 -7.45 -9.34
N THR A 34 3.98 -7.67 -8.74
CA THR A 34 2.69 -7.29 -9.32
C THR A 34 1.95 -6.28 -8.45
N ILE A 35 0.98 -5.60 -9.05
CA ILE A 35 0.01 -4.75 -8.37
C ILE A 35 -1.30 -5.53 -8.23
N THR A 36 -1.72 -5.78 -6.98
CA THR A 36 -3.04 -6.34 -6.65
C THR A 36 -3.93 -5.20 -6.16
N ALA A 37 -4.97 -4.86 -6.92
CA ALA A 37 -5.96 -3.88 -6.49
C ALA A 37 -7.04 -4.55 -5.64
N VAL A 38 -7.31 -4.00 -4.45
CA VAL A 38 -8.43 -4.41 -3.58
C VAL A 38 -9.49 -3.30 -3.62
N LEU A 39 -10.63 -3.64 -4.18
CA LEU A 39 -11.72 -2.73 -4.51
C LEU A 39 -12.94 -3.01 -3.64
N GLY A 40 -13.80 -2.02 -3.46
CA GLY A 40 -15.06 -2.17 -2.74
C GLY A 40 -15.55 -0.84 -2.16
N ALA A 41 -16.80 -0.80 -1.77
CA ALA A 41 -17.42 0.37 -1.14
C ALA A 41 -16.77 0.70 0.22
N ASN A 42 -17.10 1.89 0.75
CA ASN A 42 -16.73 2.26 2.12
C ASN A 42 -17.36 1.26 3.11
N GLY A 43 -16.58 0.82 4.09
CA GLY A 43 -17.00 -0.21 5.03
C GLY A 43 -16.90 -1.65 4.52
N ALA A 44 -16.41 -1.89 3.30
CA ALA A 44 -16.23 -3.25 2.77
C ALA A 44 -15.17 -4.09 3.49
N GLY A 45 -14.30 -3.47 4.31
CA GLY A 45 -13.23 -4.14 5.05
C GLY A 45 -11.82 -3.89 4.50
N LYS A 46 -11.65 -3.05 3.49
CA LYS A 46 -10.38 -2.78 2.80
C LYS A 46 -9.26 -2.34 3.74
N THR A 47 -9.48 -1.27 4.52
CA THR A 47 -8.53 -0.76 5.52
C THR A 47 -8.23 -1.80 6.60
N THR A 48 -9.26 -2.56 7.04
CA THR A 48 -9.07 -3.65 8.01
C THR A 48 -8.18 -4.76 7.46
N LEU A 49 -8.29 -5.07 6.17
CA LEU A 49 -7.41 -6.04 5.51
C LEU A 49 -5.95 -5.58 5.55
N LEU A 50 -5.65 -4.33 5.15
CA LEU A 50 -4.29 -3.80 5.22
C LEU A 50 -3.78 -3.70 6.66
N ALA A 51 -4.64 -3.27 7.60
CA ALA A 51 -4.31 -3.22 9.02
C ALA A 51 -4.02 -4.63 9.59
N THR A 52 -4.70 -5.67 9.09
CA THR A 52 -4.44 -7.05 9.51
C THR A 52 -3.12 -7.57 8.92
N ILE A 53 -2.84 -7.28 7.66
CA ILE A 53 -1.55 -7.66 7.02
C ILE A 53 -0.38 -6.97 7.73
N SER A 54 -0.52 -5.71 8.14
CA SER A 54 0.52 -4.94 8.83
C SER A 54 0.59 -5.18 10.35
N GLY A 55 -0.26 -6.06 10.90
CA GLY A 55 -0.26 -6.42 12.33
C GLY A 55 -0.89 -5.40 13.26
N LEU A 56 -1.48 -4.32 12.72
CA LEU A 56 -2.22 -3.31 13.49
C LEU A 56 -3.57 -3.84 14.01
N VAL A 57 -4.17 -4.78 13.26
CA VAL A 57 -5.36 -5.52 13.68
C VAL A 57 -4.99 -7.00 13.73
N ARG A 58 -5.29 -7.66 14.85
CA ARG A 58 -4.96 -9.08 15.01
C ARG A 58 -5.96 -9.97 14.30
N ALA A 59 -5.47 -10.87 13.44
CA ALA A 59 -6.29 -11.92 12.87
C ALA A 59 -6.81 -12.87 13.97
N ARG A 60 -8.11 -13.16 13.95
CA ARG A 60 -8.76 -14.11 14.84
C ARG A 60 -8.60 -15.53 14.34
N LYS A 61 -8.71 -15.69 12.99
CA LYS A 61 -8.52 -16.96 12.28
C LYS A 61 -7.73 -16.72 11.00
N GLY A 62 -7.27 -17.79 10.38
CA GLY A 62 -6.53 -17.75 9.14
C GLY A 62 -5.07 -17.41 9.30
N ARG A 63 -4.42 -17.06 8.20
CA ARG A 63 -2.98 -16.87 8.13
C ARG A 63 -2.63 -15.71 7.21
N VAL A 64 -1.60 -14.96 7.58
CA VAL A 64 -0.90 -13.97 6.72
C VAL A 64 0.54 -14.43 6.58
N ALA A 65 1.04 -14.57 5.36
CA ALA A 65 2.40 -15.02 5.10
C ALA A 65 3.10 -14.18 4.03
N LEU A 66 4.40 -13.97 4.21
CA LEU A 66 5.30 -13.34 3.24
C LEU A 66 6.39 -14.34 2.86
N ASP A 67 6.50 -14.71 1.59
CA ASP A 67 7.44 -15.72 1.09
C ASP A 67 7.37 -17.04 1.90
N GLY A 68 6.17 -17.46 2.27
CA GLY A 68 5.92 -18.64 3.10
C GLY A 68 6.17 -18.43 4.60
N THR A 69 6.82 -17.34 5.01
CA THR A 69 7.02 -17.00 6.42
C THR A 69 5.74 -16.48 7.05
N ASP A 70 5.28 -17.11 8.13
CA ASP A 70 4.08 -16.71 8.85
C ASP A 70 4.28 -15.37 9.59
N LEU A 71 3.41 -14.41 9.30
CA LEU A 71 3.36 -13.08 9.93
C LEU A 71 2.14 -12.89 10.83
N THR A 72 1.21 -13.84 10.89
CA THR A 72 -0.15 -13.71 11.45
C THR A 72 -0.19 -13.12 12.86
N ARG A 73 0.77 -13.50 13.71
CA ARG A 73 0.82 -13.06 15.11
C ARG A 73 2.02 -12.18 15.44
N ARG A 74 2.76 -11.76 14.42
CA ARG A 74 3.91 -10.90 14.63
C ARG A 74 3.48 -9.48 14.93
N PRO A 75 4.20 -8.77 15.79
CA PRO A 75 3.95 -7.36 16.02
C PRO A 75 4.35 -6.52 14.79
N PRO A 76 3.76 -5.31 14.61
CA PRO A 76 3.98 -4.48 13.42
C PRO A 76 5.45 -4.24 13.08
N GLU A 77 6.30 -4.02 14.08
CA GLU A 77 7.74 -3.78 13.89
C GLU A 77 8.47 -4.99 13.29
N GLU A 78 8.05 -6.22 13.59
CA GLU A 78 8.61 -7.43 12.97
C GLU A 78 8.12 -7.60 11.54
N ILE A 79 6.87 -7.25 11.26
CA ILE A 79 6.28 -7.27 9.91
C ILE A 79 7.01 -6.27 9.01
N VAL A 80 7.26 -5.06 9.51
CA VAL A 80 8.06 -4.07 8.78
C VAL A 80 9.48 -4.59 8.53
N ARG A 81 10.12 -5.25 9.51
CA ARG A 81 11.44 -5.86 9.35
C ARG A 81 11.45 -7.02 8.36
N ALA A 82 10.35 -7.75 8.24
CA ALA A 82 10.19 -8.80 7.23
C ALA A 82 10.10 -8.23 5.80
N GLY A 83 9.77 -6.94 5.64
CA GLY A 83 9.74 -6.24 4.37
C GLY A 83 8.36 -5.78 3.91
N VAL A 84 7.38 -5.66 4.81
CA VAL A 84 6.06 -5.08 4.50
C VAL A 84 6.04 -3.63 4.97
N ALA A 85 5.76 -2.68 4.07
CA ALA A 85 5.53 -1.28 4.44
C ALA A 85 4.07 -0.92 4.19
N HIS A 86 3.48 -0.14 5.10
CA HIS A 86 2.09 0.30 5.02
C HIS A 86 2.02 1.82 4.97
N VAL A 87 1.36 2.33 3.94
CA VAL A 87 0.95 3.73 3.79
C VAL A 87 -0.53 3.81 4.09
N PRO A 88 -0.93 4.29 5.26
CA PRO A 88 -2.33 4.41 5.62
C PRO A 88 -3.02 5.54 4.87
N GLU A 89 -4.35 5.53 4.88
CA GLU A 89 -5.19 6.61 4.37
C GLU A 89 -4.84 7.96 5.04
N GLY A 90 -5.04 9.06 4.31
CA GLY A 90 -5.05 10.40 4.90
C GLY A 90 -3.71 11.14 4.88
N GLN A 91 -2.77 10.77 4.00
CA GLN A 91 -1.52 11.52 3.79
C GLN A 91 -0.74 11.76 5.10
N ALA A 92 -0.50 10.71 5.88
CA ALA A 92 0.09 10.72 7.22
C ALA A 92 1.56 11.24 7.25
N VAL A 93 1.80 12.49 6.80
CA VAL A 93 3.09 13.17 6.97
C VAL A 93 3.25 13.66 8.43
N ILE A 94 4.47 13.71 8.91
CA ILE A 94 4.77 14.34 10.21
C ILE A 94 4.98 15.83 9.91
N THR A 95 3.96 16.63 10.20
CA THR A 95 3.87 18.05 9.80
C THR A 95 4.91 18.93 10.46
N GLU A 96 5.37 18.56 11.65
CA GLU A 96 6.39 19.26 12.45
C GLU A 96 7.80 19.08 11.87
N LEU A 97 7.98 18.07 11.03
CA LEU A 97 9.27 17.75 10.42
C LEU A 97 9.38 18.34 9.00
N THR A 98 10.61 18.55 8.57
CA THR A 98 10.95 18.83 7.17
C THR A 98 10.72 17.60 6.30
N VAL A 99 10.72 17.78 4.97
CA VAL A 99 10.68 16.67 4.01
C VAL A 99 11.83 15.68 4.25
N GLU A 100 13.05 16.18 4.44
CA GLU A 100 14.22 15.33 4.69
C GLU A 100 14.09 14.53 5.99
N GLU A 101 13.64 15.15 7.06
CA GLU A 101 13.44 14.48 8.35
C GLU A 101 12.34 13.41 8.25
N ASN A 102 11.23 13.69 7.56
CA ASN A 102 10.21 12.67 7.26
C ASN A 102 10.81 11.45 6.55
N LEU A 103 11.64 11.66 5.52
CA LEU A 103 12.31 10.56 4.82
C LEU A 103 13.25 9.80 5.75
N ARG A 104 14.07 10.50 6.54
CA ARG A 104 15.02 9.87 7.49
C ARG A 104 14.32 8.96 8.50
N VAL A 105 13.14 9.36 9.02
CA VAL A 105 12.33 8.53 9.94
C VAL A 105 11.97 7.18 9.31
N GLY A 106 11.63 7.15 8.01
CA GLY A 106 11.28 5.91 7.31
C GLY A 106 12.40 4.87 7.23
N GLY A 107 13.66 5.30 7.31
CA GLY A 107 14.84 4.42 7.20
C GLY A 107 15.58 4.14 8.51
N LEU A 108 15.11 4.65 9.65
CA LEU A 108 15.86 4.66 10.92
C LEU A 108 16.33 3.29 11.39
N TRP A 109 15.48 2.27 11.27
CA TRP A 109 15.76 0.94 11.80
C TRP A 109 16.57 0.06 10.86
N ARG A 110 16.58 0.33 9.56
CA ARG A 110 17.14 -0.59 8.55
C ARG A 110 18.59 -0.29 8.18
N HIS A 111 18.96 0.96 8.19
CA HIS A 111 20.24 1.40 7.64
C HIS A 111 21.16 1.99 8.72
N GLY A 112 22.44 1.57 8.75
CA GLY A 112 23.48 2.35 9.38
C GLY A 112 23.61 3.73 8.71
N GLN A 113 24.46 4.62 9.26
CA GLN A 113 24.57 6.01 8.78
C GLN A 113 24.85 6.12 7.28
N ALA A 114 25.81 5.34 6.76
CA ALA A 114 26.14 5.33 5.32
C ALA A 114 24.95 4.86 4.46
N GLY A 115 24.26 3.81 4.89
CA GLY A 115 23.08 3.29 4.19
C GLY A 115 21.92 4.27 4.17
N ARG A 116 21.69 5.04 5.24
CA ARG A 116 20.68 6.10 5.28
C ARG A 116 20.96 7.22 4.29
N THR A 117 22.22 7.62 4.15
CA THR A 117 22.64 8.64 3.17
C THR A 117 22.39 8.14 1.75
N ALA A 118 22.73 6.90 1.44
CA ALA A 118 22.49 6.31 0.13
C ALA A 118 20.98 6.18 -0.18
N ALA A 119 20.16 5.73 0.78
CA ALA A 119 18.73 5.64 0.64
C ALA A 119 18.06 7.01 0.41
N LEU A 120 18.55 8.04 1.12
CA LEU A 120 18.06 9.41 0.94
C LEU A 120 18.41 9.96 -0.45
N ALA A 121 19.63 9.72 -0.93
CA ALA A 121 20.04 10.10 -2.28
C ALA A 121 19.21 9.38 -3.36
N ASP A 122 18.90 8.10 -3.15
CA ASP A 122 18.01 7.34 -4.04
C ASP A 122 16.57 7.89 -4.03
N ALA A 123 16.04 8.24 -2.85
CA ALA A 123 14.73 8.87 -2.73
C ALA A 123 14.66 10.18 -3.51
N TYR A 124 15.68 11.05 -3.40
CA TYR A 124 15.71 12.31 -4.15
C TYR A 124 15.86 12.12 -5.66
N ARG A 125 16.56 11.09 -6.11
CA ARG A 125 16.64 10.74 -7.52
C ARG A 125 15.29 10.28 -8.08
N ARG A 126 14.55 9.46 -7.32
CA ARG A 126 13.23 8.94 -7.71
C ARG A 126 12.13 9.99 -7.61
N PHE A 127 12.26 10.91 -6.66
CA PHE A 127 11.27 11.94 -6.36
C PHE A 127 11.88 13.35 -6.38
N PRO A 128 12.20 13.92 -7.58
CA PRO A 128 12.85 15.23 -7.69
C PRO A 128 12.11 16.37 -7.00
N VAL A 129 10.76 16.30 -6.94
CA VAL A 129 9.92 17.27 -6.22
C VAL A 129 10.27 17.33 -4.72
N LEU A 130 10.62 16.19 -4.11
CA LEU A 130 11.03 16.15 -2.71
C LEU A 130 12.47 16.67 -2.52
N ALA A 131 13.35 16.47 -3.49
CA ALA A 131 14.70 17.04 -3.47
C ALA A 131 14.67 18.56 -3.43
N THR A 132 13.80 19.17 -4.24
CA THR A 132 13.62 20.65 -4.29
C THR A 132 13.04 21.18 -2.98
N ALA A 133 12.16 20.39 -2.33
CA ALA A 133 11.47 20.76 -1.11
C ALA A 133 12.16 20.27 0.18
N ARG A 134 13.35 19.69 0.12
CA ARG A 134 13.98 18.91 1.20
C ARG A 134 14.01 19.59 2.56
N HIS A 135 14.21 20.91 2.59
CA HIS A 135 14.30 21.71 3.82
C HIS A 135 12.98 22.40 4.20
N ARG A 136 11.93 22.24 3.39
CA ARG A 136 10.61 22.80 3.69
C ARG A 136 9.91 21.94 4.74
N SER A 137 9.12 22.57 5.63
CA SER A 137 8.21 21.86 6.52
C SER A 137 7.19 21.06 5.69
N ALA A 138 6.92 19.81 6.08
CA ALA A 138 5.95 18.96 5.41
C ALA A 138 4.52 19.56 5.48
N ALA A 139 4.23 20.41 6.46
CA ALA A 139 2.96 21.14 6.54
C ALA A 139 2.70 22.06 5.32
N THR A 140 3.76 22.55 4.66
CA THR A 140 3.65 23.49 3.53
C THR A 140 3.49 22.83 2.17
N LEU A 141 3.52 21.50 2.12
CA LEU A 141 3.37 20.73 0.90
C LEU A 141 1.91 20.70 0.43
N SER A 142 1.71 20.66 -0.88
CA SER A 142 0.41 20.34 -1.49
C SER A 142 -0.01 18.90 -1.17
N GLY A 143 -1.30 18.57 -1.32
CA GLY A 143 -1.80 17.21 -1.09
C GLY A 143 -1.05 16.15 -1.91
N GLY A 144 -0.77 16.42 -3.19
CA GLY A 144 0.02 15.52 -4.03
C GLY A 144 1.46 15.36 -3.57
N GLU A 145 2.13 16.44 -3.18
CA GLU A 145 3.49 16.38 -2.62
C GLU A 145 3.53 15.60 -1.30
N ARG A 146 2.52 15.76 -0.43
CA ARG A 146 2.39 14.98 0.80
C ARG A 146 2.23 13.50 0.49
N GLN A 147 1.39 13.14 -0.48
CA GLN A 147 1.20 11.75 -0.88
C GLN A 147 2.50 11.13 -1.41
N ILE A 148 3.24 11.85 -2.25
CA ILE A 148 4.57 11.42 -2.71
C ILE A 148 5.53 11.26 -1.53
N LEU A 149 5.53 12.18 -0.56
CA LEU A 149 6.40 12.10 0.62
C LEU A 149 6.10 10.87 1.49
N VAL A 150 4.83 10.54 1.72
CA VAL A 150 4.45 9.37 2.53
C VAL A 150 4.87 8.07 1.83
N ILE A 151 4.65 7.96 0.52
CA ILE A 151 5.12 6.82 -0.28
C ILE A 151 6.66 6.73 -0.24
N ALA A 152 7.36 7.84 -0.48
CA ALA A 152 8.81 7.87 -0.44
C ALA A 152 9.36 7.48 0.94
N ARG A 153 8.73 7.94 2.03
CA ARG A 153 9.08 7.56 3.40
C ARG A 153 8.95 6.06 3.64
N ALA A 154 7.87 5.43 3.15
CA ALA A 154 7.68 3.99 3.23
C ALA A 154 8.78 3.22 2.47
N LEU A 155 9.21 3.74 1.32
CA LEU A 155 10.27 3.13 0.51
C LEU A 155 11.67 3.25 1.13
N MET A 156 11.91 4.19 2.05
CA MET A 156 13.17 4.29 2.79
C MET A 156 13.53 3.00 3.53
N ALA A 157 12.53 2.20 3.92
CA ALA A 157 12.72 0.88 4.51
C ALA A 157 13.13 -0.21 3.49
N SER A 158 13.20 0.10 2.19
CA SER A 158 13.40 -0.85 1.09
C SER A 158 12.47 -2.07 1.22
N PRO A 159 11.15 -1.87 1.24
CA PRO A 159 10.21 -2.96 1.44
C PRO A 159 10.18 -3.90 0.23
N LYS A 160 9.76 -5.14 0.46
CA LYS A 160 9.43 -6.13 -0.56
C LYS A 160 7.97 -5.97 -1.02
N VAL A 161 7.09 -5.61 -0.08
CA VAL A 161 5.66 -5.38 -0.30
C VAL A 161 5.28 -3.99 0.23
N LEU A 162 4.57 -3.25 -0.59
CA LEU A 162 4.00 -1.94 -0.25
C LEU A 162 2.48 -2.04 -0.21
N LEU A 163 1.91 -1.75 0.94
CA LEU A 163 0.46 -1.65 1.16
C LEU A 163 0.07 -0.17 1.06
N LEU A 164 -0.88 0.15 0.20
CA LEU A 164 -1.37 1.52 -0.03
C LEU A 164 -2.87 1.57 0.25
N ASP A 165 -3.26 2.39 1.21
CA ASP A 165 -4.68 2.58 1.57
C ASP A 165 -5.19 3.90 1.00
N GLU A 166 -6.04 3.82 -0.03
CA GLU A 166 -6.68 4.92 -0.74
C GLU A 166 -5.73 6.10 -1.06
N PRO A 167 -4.59 5.84 -1.73
CA PRO A 167 -3.57 6.87 -1.96
C PRO A 167 -4.05 8.02 -2.86
N SER A 168 -5.18 7.87 -3.55
CA SER A 168 -5.77 8.90 -4.41
C SER A 168 -6.84 9.75 -3.73
N LEU A 169 -7.25 9.41 -2.51
CA LEU A 169 -8.38 10.06 -1.83
C LEU A 169 -8.15 11.56 -1.64
N GLY A 170 -9.14 12.37 -2.04
CA GLY A 170 -9.11 13.82 -1.88
C GLY A 170 -8.14 14.55 -2.83
N LEU A 171 -7.54 13.86 -3.79
CA LEU A 171 -6.63 14.47 -4.76
C LEU A 171 -7.36 14.88 -6.05
N ALA A 172 -6.88 15.96 -6.68
CA ALA A 172 -7.38 16.36 -7.99
C ALA A 172 -7.07 15.29 -9.06
N PRO A 173 -7.90 15.10 -10.09
CA PRO A 173 -7.75 14.02 -11.08
C PRO A 173 -6.37 13.92 -11.72
N ARG A 174 -5.74 15.06 -12.01
CA ARG A 174 -4.38 15.11 -12.56
C ARG A 174 -3.34 14.53 -11.58
N ILE A 175 -3.51 14.78 -10.30
CA ILE A 175 -2.60 14.28 -9.25
C ILE A 175 -2.84 12.79 -9.03
N VAL A 176 -4.10 12.31 -9.06
CA VAL A 176 -4.43 10.89 -9.04
C VAL A 176 -3.66 10.14 -10.14
N ALA A 177 -3.71 10.62 -11.38
CA ALA A 177 -2.97 10.02 -12.49
C ALA A 177 -1.44 9.98 -12.22
N GLN A 178 -0.88 11.04 -11.63
CA GLN A 178 0.54 11.09 -11.26
C GLN A 178 0.90 10.05 -10.19
N VAL A 179 0.06 9.89 -9.16
CA VAL A 179 0.26 8.89 -8.09
C VAL A 179 0.16 7.47 -8.65
N MET A 180 -0.84 7.19 -9.50
CA MET A 180 -1.00 5.88 -10.11
C MET A 180 0.20 5.53 -11.02
N ASN A 181 0.63 6.47 -11.87
CA ASN A 181 1.83 6.31 -12.70
C ASN A 181 3.11 6.10 -11.86
N LEU A 182 3.20 6.76 -10.71
CA LEU A 182 4.30 6.56 -9.78
C LEU A 182 4.31 5.13 -9.23
N ILE A 183 3.17 4.62 -8.77
CA ILE A 183 3.03 3.25 -8.24
C ILE A 183 3.42 2.23 -9.32
N GLN A 184 2.95 2.42 -10.55
CA GLN A 184 3.30 1.56 -11.67
C GLN A 184 4.82 1.55 -11.95
N ARG A 185 5.45 2.73 -12.02
CA ARG A 185 6.90 2.82 -12.20
C ARG A 185 7.68 2.15 -11.06
N LEU A 186 7.24 2.30 -9.81
CA LEU A 186 7.89 1.64 -8.67
C LEU A 186 7.85 0.12 -8.82
N ARG A 187 6.73 -0.46 -9.27
CA ARG A 187 6.64 -1.88 -9.60
C ARG A 187 7.59 -2.25 -10.74
N ASP A 188 7.57 -1.51 -11.86
CA ASP A 188 8.34 -1.82 -13.07
C ASP A 188 9.85 -1.71 -12.84
N GLU A 189 10.31 -0.67 -12.13
CA GLU A 189 11.73 -0.38 -11.95
C GLU A 189 12.38 -1.20 -10.83
N SER A 190 11.64 -1.57 -9.78
CA SER A 190 12.21 -2.23 -8.60
C SER A 190 11.67 -3.63 -8.33
N GLY A 191 10.70 -4.11 -9.12
CA GLY A 191 10.03 -5.38 -8.87
C GLY A 191 9.20 -5.37 -7.57
N LEU A 192 8.79 -4.19 -7.10
CA LEU A 192 8.04 -4.04 -5.86
C LEU A 192 6.67 -4.72 -5.99
N THR A 193 6.31 -5.54 -5.01
CA THR A 193 4.95 -6.07 -4.91
C THR A 193 4.06 -5.02 -4.23
N VAL A 194 2.89 -4.74 -4.80
CA VAL A 194 1.99 -3.71 -4.29
C VAL A 194 0.60 -4.30 -4.04
N VAL A 195 0.04 -4.01 -2.86
CA VAL A 195 -1.39 -4.17 -2.58
C VAL A 195 -1.99 -2.77 -2.49
N LEU A 196 -2.82 -2.44 -3.47
CA LEU A 196 -3.45 -1.13 -3.63
C LEU A 196 -4.92 -1.22 -3.27
N VAL A 197 -5.31 -0.64 -2.15
CA VAL A 197 -6.71 -0.43 -1.79
C VAL A 197 -7.18 0.88 -2.38
N GLU A 198 -8.30 0.85 -3.11
CA GLU A 198 -8.90 2.02 -3.73
C GLU A 198 -10.43 1.93 -3.78
N GLN A 199 -11.08 3.08 -3.71
CA GLN A 199 -12.50 3.20 -4.01
C GLN A 199 -12.74 3.43 -5.52
N ASN A 200 -11.85 4.19 -6.18
CA ASN A 200 -11.91 4.42 -7.61
C ASN A 200 -11.36 3.21 -8.37
N ALA A 201 -12.23 2.24 -8.64
CA ALA A 201 -11.87 1.01 -9.32
C ALA A 201 -11.28 1.23 -10.71
N ARG A 202 -11.75 2.24 -11.45
CA ARG A 202 -11.24 2.53 -12.80
C ARG A 202 -9.75 2.90 -12.78
N SER A 203 -9.34 3.78 -11.87
CA SER A 203 -7.93 4.18 -11.75
C SER A 203 -7.05 3.03 -11.26
N ALA A 204 -7.55 2.24 -10.30
CA ALA A 204 -6.79 1.12 -9.73
C ALA A 204 -6.61 -0.02 -10.74
N LEU A 205 -7.70 -0.44 -11.42
CA LEU A 205 -7.64 -1.52 -12.41
C LEU A 205 -6.80 -1.15 -13.65
N ALA A 206 -6.67 0.14 -13.97
CA ALA A 206 -5.85 0.59 -15.09
C ALA A 206 -4.35 0.28 -14.92
N ILE A 207 -3.88 0.13 -13.66
CA ILE A 207 -2.46 -0.15 -13.35
C ILE A 207 -2.23 -1.51 -12.71
N ALA A 208 -3.30 -2.21 -12.30
CA ALA A 208 -3.23 -3.47 -11.59
C ALA A 208 -3.07 -4.67 -12.54
N ASP A 209 -2.42 -5.71 -12.06
CA ASP A 209 -2.33 -7.02 -12.70
C ASP A 209 -3.50 -7.91 -12.29
N THR A 210 -3.92 -7.81 -11.03
CA THR A 210 -5.03 -8.57 -10.43
C THR A 210 -5.94 -7.62 -9.67
N GLY A 211 -7.25 -7.82 -9.78
CA GLY A 211 -8.23 -7.13 -8.96
C GLY A 211 -8.94 -8.10 -8.02
N VAL A 212 -9.23 -7.63 -6.83
CA VAL A 212 -10.02 -8.32 -5.79
C VAL A 212 -11.15 -7.40 -5.40
N VAL A 213 -12.39 -7.87 -5.45
CA VAL A 213 -13.56 -7.11 -5.01
C VAL A 213 -13.97 -7.60 -3.63
N LEU A 214 -13.92 -6.70 -2.67
CA LEU A 214 -14.34 -6.93 -1.29
C LEU A 214 -15.71 -6.32 -1.06
N ASN A 215 -16.64 -7.10 -0.51
CA ASN A 215 -17.96 -6.64 -0.13
C ASN A 215 -18.36 -7.21 1.24
N VAL A 216 -18.70 -6.32 2.17
CA VAL A 216 -19.12 -6.67 3.55
C VAL A 216 -18.17 -7.72 4.18
N GLY A 217 -16.88 -7.47 4.10
CA GLY A 217 -15.84 -8.31 4.68
C GLY A 217 -15.57 -9.64 3.97
N ARG A 218 -16.08 -9.86 2.77
CA ARG A 218 -15.88 -11.08 1.98
C ARG A 218 -15.33 -10.76 0.60
N VAL A 219 -14.50 -11.63 0.06
CA VAL A 219 -14.08 -11.58 -1.35
C VAL A 219 -15.24 -12.11 -2.20
N VAL A 220 -15.75 -11.28 -3.10
CA VAL A 220 -16.84 -11.64 -4.02
C VAL A 220 -16.35 -11.89 -5.45
N ALA A 221 -15.15 -11.36 -5.80
CA ALA A 221 -14.47 -11.66 -7.04
C ALA A 221 -12.96 -11.48 -6.88
N ALA A 222 -12.16 -12.30 -7.55
CA ALA A 222 -10.69 -12.18 -7.61
C ALA A 222 -10.24 -12.68 -8.99
N GLU A 223 -9.86 -11.75 -9.87
CA GLU A 223 -9.59 -12.03 -11.28
C GLU A 223 -8.47 -11.13 -11.81
N ASN A 224 -8.05 -11.39 -13.05
CA ASN A 224 -7.19 -10.46 -13.79
C ASN A 224 -7.88 -9.08 -13.88
N ALA A 225 -7.11 -8.00 -13.69
CA ALA A 225 -7.65 -6.65 -13.65
C ALA A 225 -8.39 -6.25 -14.95
N ALA A 226 -7.94 -6.72 -16.12
CA ALA A 226 -8.59 -6.45 -17.40
C ALA A 226 -9.95 -7.17 -17.49
N VAL A 227 -10.09 -8.36 -16.93
CA VAL A 227 -11.36 -9.11 -16.88
C VAL A 227 -12.35 -8.37 -16.00
N LEU A 228 -11.95 -7.96 -14.80
CA LEU A 228 -12.82 -7.17 -13.91
C LEU A 228 -13.21 -5.82 -14.50
N ALA A 229 -12.30 -5.16 -15.20
CA ALA A 229 -12.59 -3.90 -15.87
C ALA A 229 -13.62 -4.03 -16.99
N ALA A 230 -13.73 -5.21 -17.62
CA ALA A 230 -14.69 -5.50 -18.69
C ALA A 230 -16.05 -6.00 -18.16
N ASP A 231 -16.15 -6.46 -16.91
CA ASP A 231 -17.37 -7.02 -16.33
C ASP A 231 -18.35 -5.90 -15.91
N GLU A 232 -19.39 -5.70 -16.73
CA GLU A 232 -20.43 -4.69 -16.45
C GLU A 232 -21.28 -5.01 -15.22
N ALA A 233 -21.54 -6.28 -14.92
CA ALA A 233 -22.34 -6.68 -13.79
C ALA A 233 -21.61 -6.38 -12.47
N LEU A 234 -20.33 -6.73 -12.36
CA LEU A 234 -19.49 -6.40 -11.22
C LEU A 234 -19.34 -4.88 -11.03
N ARG A 235 -19.16 -4.13 -12.12
CA ARG A 235 -19.02 -2.68 -12.06
C ARG A 235 -20.29 -2.02 -11.49
N LYS A 236 -21.46 -2.39 -11.97
CA LYS A 236 -22.75 -1.84 -11.48
C LYS A 236 -23.04 -2.22 -10.04
N HIS A 237 -22.81 -3.47 -9.65
CA HIS A 237 -23.23 -3.97 -8.33
C HIS A 237 -22.26 -3.62 -7.20
N TYR A 238 -20.95 -3.57 -7.48
CA TYR A 238 -19.93 -3.48 -6.43
C TYR A 238 -18.97 -2.30 -6.57
N LEU A 239 -18.81 -1.74 -7.77
CA LEU A 239 -17.80 -0.72 -8.04
C LEU A 239 -18.39 0.67 -8.36
N GLY A 240 -19.70 0.76 -8.58
CA GLY A 240 -20.45 2.03 -8.68
C GLY A 240 -20.23 2.83 -9.97
N PHE A 241 -19.80 2.20 -11.07
CA PHE A 241 -19.66 2.87 -12.39
C PHE A 241 -19.98 1.96 -13.56
#